data_a824f672a77250fa72077e4f8e553fc9
#
_entry.id   a824f672a77250fa72077e4f8e553fc9
#
_cell.length_a   1.000
_cell.length_b   1.000
_cell.length_c   1.000
_cell.angle_alpha   90.00
_cell.angle_beta   90.00
_cell.angle_gamma   90.00
#
_symmetry.space_group_name_H-M   'P 1'
#
loop_
_entity.id
_entity.type
_entity.pdbx_description
1 polymer ?
#
loop_
_entity_poly.entity_id
_entity_poly.type
_entity_poly.pdbx_seq_one_letter_code
_entity_poly.pdbx_strand_id
1 'polypeptide(L)'
;MTQTPHAGDWIRIERLTAFGIVGLHAWERERTQEIIIDASLRVDFARVAATDEVRHGVNYAEVSREMLHHAETIERHTVEALVLDLAGICLSYPGVEEVVVSVAKPRADPRARLIGVEARRLAGSMDRTALVSLGSNAGAEENLPRAAEAIAGIGRVSRVTRVYQTPPAGGRAGPDYLNAALALETPLPAGALVRRFKQIERELG
;
A
#
# COMPACT_ATOMS: atom_id res chain seq x y z
N MET A 1 -13.12 -23.16 5.92
CA MET A 1 -13.76 -22.39 4.84
C MET A 1 -13.52 -23.15 3.56
N THR A 2 -14.56 -23.56 2.84
CA THR A 2 -14.45 -24.18 1.52
C THR A 2 -14.10 -23.06 0.52
N GLN A 3 -12.85 -23.02 0.07
CA GLN A 3 -12.43 -22.07 -0.94
C GLN A 3 -13.10 -22.44 -2.27
N THR A 4 -13.83 -21.49 -2.85
CA THR A 4 -14.29 -21.62 -4.24
C THR A 4 -13.05 -21.66 -5.14
N PRO A 5 -12.90 -22.60 -6.07
CA PRO A 5 -11.77 -22.61 -6.99
C PRO A 5 -11.87 -21.36 -7.88
N HIS A 6 -10.94 -20.43 -7.69
CA HIS A 6 -10.80 -19.27 -8.55
C HIS A 6 -10.00 -19.67 -9.79
N ALA A 7 -10.48 -19.31 -11.00
CA ALA A 7 -9.72 -19.51 -12.22
C ALA A 7 -8.50 -18.57 -12.25
N GLY A 8 -7.36 -19.06 -12.77
CA GLY A 8 -6.10 -18.30 -12.85
C GLY A 8 -5.05 -18.75 -11.83
N ASP A 9 -3.89 -18.10 -11.86
CA ASP A 9 -2.77 -18.39 -10.98
C ASP A 9 -2.88 -17.56 -9.70
N TRP A 10 -2.61 -18.16 -8.55
CA TRP A 10 -2.79 -17.51 -7.26
C TRP A 10 -1.60 -17.73 -6.33
N ILE A 11 -1.05 -16.65 -5.79
CA ILE A 11 -0.18 -16.69 -4.62
C ILE A 11 -1.10 -16.65 -3.39
N ARG A 12 -0.85 -17.54 -2.44
CA ARG A 12 -1.60 -17.60 -1.18
C ARG A 12 -0.68 -17.37 -0.01
N ILE A 13 -1.08 -16.45 0.86
CA ILE A 13 -0.46 -16.16 2.15
C ILE A 13 -1.51 -16.51 3.19
N GLU A 14 -1.26 -17.56 3.95
CA GLU A 14 -2.24 -18.10 4.90
C GLU A 14 -1.75 -17.95 6.33
N ARG A 15 -2.65 -17.50 7.23
CA ARG A 15 -2.42 -17.34 8.66
C ARG A 15 -1.22 -16.46 9.02
N LEU A 16 -1.01 -15.39 8.28
CA LEU A 16 -0.04 -14.37 8.64
C LEU A 16 -0.50 -13.71 9.95
N THR A 17 0.28 -13.89 11.03
CA THR A 17 -0.10 -13.42 12.37
C THR A 17 0.60 -12.11 12.69
N ALA A 18 -0.19 -11.08 12.96
CA ALA A 18 0.26 -9.76 13.38
C ALA A 18 -0.23 -9.46 14.81
N PHE A 19 0.48 -8.55 15.49
CA PHE A 19 0.07 -8.02 16.79
C PHE A 19 -0.10 -6.50 16.69
N GLY A 20 -1.35 -6.04 16.56
CA GLY A 20 -1.67 -4.65 16.30
C GLY A 20 -2.86 -4.14 17.11
N ILE A 21 -3.14 -2.84 16.99
CA ILE A 21 -4.28 -2.18 17.63
C ILE A 21 -5.42 -2.04 16.63
N VAL A 22 -6.52 -2.79 16.85
CA VAL A 22 -7.74 -2.67 16.05
C VAL A 22 -8.96 -2.89 16.93
N GLY A 23 -9.84 -1.89 17.03
CA GLY A 23 -11.05 -1.99 17.81
C GLY A 23 -11.68 -0.65 18.15
N LEU A 24 -12.98 -0.71 18.49
CA LEU A 24 -13.81 0.44 18.85
C LEU A 24 -13.74 0.79 20.35
N HIS A 25 -13.54 -0.24 21.18
CA HIS A 25 -13.58 -0.06 22.62
C HIS A 25 -12.25 0.48 23.15
N ALA A 26 -12.28 1.32 24.19
CA ALA A 26 -11.08 1.90 24.79
C ALA A 26 -10.07 0.83 25.21
N TRP A 27 -10.52 -0.27 25.83
CA TRP A 27 -9.65 -1.35 26.27
C TRP A 27 -8.95 -2.10 25.09
N GLU A 28 -9.53 -2.11 23.88
CA GLU A 28 -8.90 -2.68 22.68
C GLU A 28 -7.79 -1.77 22.15
N ARG A 29 -7.78 -0.50 22.51
CA ARG A 29 -6.81 0.50 22.04
C ARG A 29 -5.63 0.69 22.97
N GLU A 30 -5.69 0.12 24.17
CA GLU A 30 -4.61 0.22 25.17
C GLU A 30 -3.50 -0.82 24.98
N ARG A 31 -3.75 -1.85 24.18
CA ARG A 31 -2.80 -2.94 23.95
C ARG A 31 -2.99 -3.62 22.59
N THR A 32 -1.91 -4.18 22.07
CA THR A 32 -1.96 -4.99 20.86
C THR A 32 -2.75 -6.28 21.09
N GLN A 33 -3.40 -6.75 20.05
CA GLN A 33 -4.09 -8.03 20.01
C GLN A 33 -3.66 -8.83 18.78
N GLU A 34 -3.86 -10.15 18.84
CA GLU A 34 -3.60 -11.04 17.72
C GLU A 34 -4.58 -10.76 16.59
N ILE A 35 -4.03 -10.62 15.39
CA ILE A 35 -4.74 -10.42 14.13
C ILE A 35 -4.26 -11.51 13.17
N ILE A 36 -5.18 -12.28 12.61
CA ILE A 36 -4.88 -13.27 11.58
C ILE A 36 -5.26 -12.67 10.23
N ILE A 37 -4.33 -12.73 9.29
CA ILE A 37 -4.48 -12.20 7.95
C ILE A 37 -4.27 -13.33 6.95
N ASP A 38 -5.21 -13.52 6.03
CA ASP A 38 -5.04 -14.36 4.85
C ASP A 38 -5.12 -13.47 3.61
N ALA A 39 -4.30 -13.74 2.60
CA ALA A 39 -4.34 -13.03 1.34
C ALA A 39 -4.15 -13.99 0.17
N SER A 40 -4.98 -13.82 -0.86
CA SER A 40 -4.84 -14.51 -2.14
C SER A 40 -4.67 -13.45 -3.23
N LEU A 41 -3.58 -13.54 -4.00
CA LEU A 41 -3.23 -12.58 -5.04
C LEU A 41 -3.29 -13.30 -6.39
N ARG A 42 -4.12 -12.82 -7.32
CA ARG A 42 -4.14 -13.32 -8.69
C ARG A 42 -3.03 -12.65 -9.50
N VAL A 43 -2.21 -13.46 -10.12
CA VAL A 43 -1.04 -13.05 -10.90
C VAL A 43 -0.88 -13.97 -12.10
N ASP A 44 -0.03 -13.61 -13.07
CA ASP A 44 0.36 -14.48 -14.17
C ASP A 44 1.73 -15.12 -13.87
N PHE A 45 1.79 -16.46 -13.84
CA PHE A 45 3.03 -17.21 -13.59
C PHE A 45 3.84 -17.48 -14.86
N ALA A 46 3.31 -17.22 -16.06
CA ALA A 46 3.94 -17.65 -17.31
C ALA A 46 5.41 -17.19 -17.41
N ARG A 47 5.69 -15.93 -17.12
CA ARG A 47 7.02 -15.38 -17.25
C ARG A 47 7.98 -15.86 -16.16
N VAL A 48 7.54 -15.85 -14.90
CA VAL A 48 8.39 -16.33 -13.78
C VAL A 48 8.67 -17.81 -13.91
N ALA A 49 7.70 -18.64 -14.32
CA ALA A 49 7.90 -20.06 -14.54
C ALA A 49 8.84 -20.38 -15.71
N ALA A 50 8.81 -19.57 -16.77
CA ALA A 50 9.69 -19.74 -17.93
C ALA A 50 11.14 -19.35 -17.64
N THR A 51 11.39 -18.42 -16.72
CA THR A 51 12.75 -17.87 -16.46
C THR A 51 13.36 -18.36 -15.15
N ASP A 52 12.54 -18.89 -14.22
CA ASP A 52 12.91 -19.23 -12.85
C ASP A 52 13.54 -18.04 -12.07
N GLU A 53 13.12 -16.81 -12.41
CA GLU A 53 13.65 -15.59 -11.81
C GLU A 53 12.56 -14.80 -11.09
N VAL A 54 12.71 -14.61 -9.78
CA VAL A 54 11.73 -13.92 -8.92
C VAL A 54 11.44 -12.48 -9.36
N ARG A 55 12.38 -11.81 -10.02
CA ARG A 55 12.17 -10.45 -10.56
C ARG A 55 11.07 -10.35 -11.62
N HIS A 56 10.66 -11.47 -12.20
CA HIS A 56 9.60 -11.56 -13.20
C HIS A 56 8.24 -11.91 -12.59
N GLY A 57 8.18 -12.08 -11.28
CA GLY A 57 6.96 -12.36 -10.55
C GLY A 57 6.75 -11.43 -9.36
N VAL A 58 5.75 -11.71 -8.57
CA VAL A 58 5.46 -10.97 -7.33
C VAL A 58 6.25 -11.58 -6.17
N ASN A 59 7.06 -10.76 -5.49
CA ASN A 59 7.78 -11.18 -4.30
C ASN A 59 6.84 -11.23 -3.09
N TYR A 60 6.22 -12.37 -2.87
CA TYR A 60 5.26 -12.56 -1.76
C TYR A 60 5.89 -12.35 -0.37
N ALA A 61 7.20 -12.50 -0.22
CA ALA A 61 7.88 -12.23 1.06
C ALA A 61 7.90 -10.72 1.37
N GLU A 62 8.04 -9.86 0.35
CA GLU A 62 7.90 -8.41 0.50
C GLU A 62 6.46 -8.01 0.78
N VAL A 63 5.51 -8.59 0.06
CA VAL A 63 4.07 -8.38 0.31
C VAL A 63 3.74 -8.70 1.77
N SER A 64 4.12 -9.89 2.25
CA SER A 64 3.87 -10.33 3.63
C SER A 64 4.49 -9.39 4.65
N ARG A 65 5.73 -8.96 4.42
CA ARG A 65 6.45 -8.03 5.32
C ARG A 65 5.76 -6.67 5.38
N GLU A 66 5.30 -6.15 4.24
CA GLU A 66 4.61 -4.86 4.20
C GLU A 66 3.23 -4.93 4.86
N MET A 67 2.49 -6.03 4.66
CA MET A 67 1.22 -6.28 5.34
C MET A 67 1.39 -6.35 6.86
N LEU A 68 2.37 -7.13 7.35
CA LEU A 68 2.69 -7.22 8.78
C LEU A 68 3.04 -5.86 9.36
N HIS A 69 4.00 -5.17 8.74
CA HIS A 69 4.41 -3.85 9.21
C HIS A 69 3.23 -2.88 9.30
N HIS A 70 2.34 -2.89 8.28
CA HIS A 70 1.16 -2.02 8.31
C HIS A 70 0.20 -2.40 9.43
N ALA A 71 -0.13 -3.70 9.57
CA ALA A 71 -1.06 -4.18 10.59
C ALA A 71 -0.57 -3.93 12.03
N GLU A 72 0.75 -3.93 12.25
CA GLU A 72 1.38 -3.73 13.56
C GLU A 72 1.62 -2.26 13.91
N THR A 73 1.70 -1.37 12.91
CA THR A 73 2.03 0.04 13.13
C THR A 73 0.85 0.99 12.98
N ILE A 74 -0.21 0.59 12.27
CA ILE A 74 -1.40 1.41 12.09
C ILE A 74 -2.45 1.08 13.14
N GLU A 75 -3.02 2.12 13.73
CA GLU A 75 -4.14 1.96 14.66
C GLU A 75 -5.46 2.16 13.92
N ARG A 76 -6.21 1.07 13.75
CA ARG A 76 -7.54 1.13 13.12
C ARG A 76 -8.65 0.90 14.12
N HIS A 77 -9.77 1.62 13.94
CA HIS A 77 -10.98 1.40 14.74
C HIS A 77 -11.74 0.16 14.27
N THR A 78 -11.71 -0.16 13.00
CA THR A 78 -12.47 -1.26 12.40
C THR A 78 -11.58 -2.21 11.62
N VAL A 79 -11.93 -3.49 11.62
CA VAL A 79 -11.27 -4.52 10.82
C VAL A 79 -11.54 -4.31 9.33
N GLU A 80 -12.66 -3.68 8.96
CA GLU A 80 -13.02 -3.30 7.61
C GLU A 80 -12.04 -2.27 7.03
N ALA A 81 -11.64 -1.28 7.82
CA ALA A 81 -10.62 -0.32 7.39
C ALA A 81 -9.27 -1.00 7.21
N LEU A 82 -8.90 -1.91 8.12
CA LEU A 82 -7.63 -2.64 8.03
C LEU A 82 -7.59 -3.56 6.81
N VAL A 83 -8.65 -4.33 6.54
CA VAL A 83 -8.68 -5.25 5.38
C VAL A 83 -8.57 -4.49 4.05
N LEU A 84 -9.16 -3.31 3.95
CA LEU A 84 -9.04 -2.46 2.75
C LEU A 84 -7.65 -1.84 2.59
N ASP A 85 -6.98 -1.53 3.68
CA ASP A 85 -5.58 -1.09 3.64
C ASP A 85 -4.67 -2.19 3.09
N LEU A 86 -4.82 -3.41 3.63
CA LEU A 86 -4.01 -4.56 3.22
C LEU A 86 -4.29 -4.97 1.78
N ALA A 87 -5.56 -4.93 1.34
CA ALA A 87 -5.91 -5.16 -0.05
C ALA A 87 -5.25 -4.13 -0.99
N GLY A 88 -5.24 -2.85 -0.59
CA GLY A 88 -4.54 -1.78 -1.32
C GLY A 88 -3.03 -2.01 -1.40
N ILE A 89 -2.40 -2.46 -0.32
CA ILE A 89 -0.98 -2.83 -0.31
C ILE A 89 -0.71 -3.94 -1.31
N CYS A 90 -1.48 -5.03 -1.29
CA CYS A 90 -1.31 -6.14 -2.23
C CYS A 90 -1.46 -5.69 -3.69
N LEU A 91 -2.46 -4.85 -4.01
CA LEU A 91 -2.70 -4.33 -5.36
C LEU A 91 -1.63 -3.36 -5.85
N SER A 92 -0.81 -2.81 -4.99
CA SER A 92 0.28 -1.91 -5.38
C SER A 92 1.49 -2.63 -5.97
N TYR A 93 1.54 -3.95 -5.88
CA TYR A 93 2.60 -4.73 -6.48
C TYR A 93 2.33 -4.98 -7.98
N PRO A 94 3.30 -4.68 -8.85
CA PRO A 94 3.15 -4.89 -10.29
C PRO A 94 2.79 -6.35 -10.62
N GLY A 95 1.84 -6.55 -11.51
CA GLY A 95 1.39 -7.88 -11.92
C GLY A 95 0.29 -8.49 -11.04
N VAL A 96 -0.09 -7.85 -9.95
CA VAL A 96 -1.26 -8.27 -9.16
C VAL A 96 -2.53 -7.73 -9.80
N GLU A 97 -3.39 -8.62 -10.29
CA GLU A 97 -4.63 -8.28 -11.01
C GLU A 97 -5.86 -8.26 -10.09
N GLU A 98 -5.83 -9.08 -9.06
CA GLU A 98 -6.94 -9.25 -8.12
C GLU A 98 -6.41 -9.70 -6.77
N VAL A 99 -7.07 -9.27 -5.70
CA VAL A 99 -6.78 -9.74 -4.36
C VAL A 99 -8.06 -10.10 -3.61
N VAL A 100 -7.95 -11.14 -2.79
CA VAL A 100 -8.91 -11.46 -1.73
C VAL A 100 -8.13 -11.45 -0.43
N VAL A 101 -8.48 -10.55 0.47
CA VAL A 101 -7.81 -10.42 1.78
C VAL A 101 -8.84 -10.61 2.88
N SER A 102 -8.51 -11.42 3.87
CA SER A 102 -9.30 -11.52 5.11
C SER A 102 -8.50 -11.05 6.32
N VAL A 103 -9.19 -10.45 7.27
CA VAL A 103 -8.65 -10.02 8.56
C VAL A 103 -9.56 -10.54 9.66
N ALA A 104 -9.00 -11.24 10.62
CA ALA A 104 -9.78 -11.82 11.68
C ALA A 104 -9.14 -11.60 13.06
N LYS A 105 -10.00 -11.51 14.07
CA LYS A 105 -9.67 -11.39 15.50
C LYS A 105 -10.06 -12.68 16.21
N PRO A 106 -9.10 -13.54 16.63
CA PRO A 106 -9.40 -14.82 17.26
C PRO A 106 -10.12 -14.71 18.60
N ARG A 107 -9.98 -13.57 19.28
CA ARG A 107 -10.53 -13.35 20.63
C ARG A 107 -11.65 -12.32 20.68
N ALA A 108 -12.28 -12.01 19.54
CA ALA A 108 -13.36 -11.02 19.49
C ALA A 108 -14.63 -11.47 20.25
N ASP A 109 -14.95 -12.76 20.23
CA ASP A 109 -16.02 -13.37 21.00
C ASP A 109 -15.60 -14.78 21.42
N PRO A 110 -15.67 -15.16 22.71
CA PRO A 110 -15.27 -16.48 23.19
C PRO A 110 -16.12 -17.64 22.67
N ARG A 111 -17.30 -17.36 22.12
CA ARG A 111 -18.22 -18.35 21.54
C ARG A 111 -17.97 -18.59 20.06
N ALA A 112 -17.19 -17.74 19.41
CA ALA A 112 -16.83 -17.88 18.02
C ALA A 112 -15.38 -18.36 17.89
N ARG A 113 -15.13 -19.31 17.00
CA ARG A 113 -13.75 -19.72 16.68
C ARG A 113 -12.93 -18.56 16.12
N LEU A 114 -13.55 -17.72 15.30
CA LEU A 114 -12.93 -16.62 14.60
C LEU A 114 -14.02 -15.64 14.15
N ILE A 115 -13.81 -14.36 14.36
CA ILE A 115 -14.62 -13.30 13.76
C ILE A 115 -13.70 -12.44 12.89
N GLY A 116 -14.12 -12.21 11.66
CA GLY A 116 -13.33 -11.44 10.71
C GLY A 116 -14.16 -10.95 9.54
N VAL A 117 -13.50 -10.23 8.67
CA VAL A 117 -14.06 -9.68 7.43
C VAL A 117 -13.17 -10.09 6.26
N GLU A 118 -13.75 -10.15 5.06
CA GLU A 118 -13.07 -10.41 3.81
C GLU A 118 -13.39 -9.32 2.81
N ALA A 119 -12.40 -8.91 2.04
CA ALA A 119 -12.54 -7.96 0.95
C ALA A 119 -11.90 -8.49 -0.32
N ARG A 120 -12.62 -8.37 -1.44
CA ARG A 120 -12.14 -8.65 -2.79
C ARG A 120 -11.97 -7.33 -3.55
N ARG A 121 -10.82 -7.13 -4.20
CA ARG A 121 -10.52 -5.95 -5.00
C ARG A 121 -9.80 -6.34 -6.30
N LEU A 122 -10.08 -5.60 -7.36
CA LEU A 122 -9.44 -5.76 -8.66
C LEU A 122 -8.37 -4.68 -8.87
N ALA A 123 -7.38 -4.96 -9.69
CA ALA A 123 -6.44 -3.94 -10.16
C ALA A 123 -7.21 -2.76 -10.79
N GLY A 124 -6.74 -1.54 -10.52
CA GLY A 124 -7.44 -0.33 -10.94
C GLY A 124 -8.53 0.17 -9.99
N SER A 125 -8.82 -0.56 -8.90
CA SER A 125 -9.65 -0.02 -7.81
C SER A 125 -8.92 1.14 -7.14
N MET A 126 -9.35 2.38 -7.42
CA MET A 126 -8.73 3.61 -6.91
C MET A 126 -9.65 4.23 -5.85
N ASP A 127 -9.60 3.66 -4.65
CA ASP A 127 -10.54 4.00 -3.56
C ASP A 127 -10.14 5.27 -2.79
N ARG A 128 -8.95 5.85 -3.08
CA ARG A 128 -8.40 7.00 -2.35
C ARG A 128 -7.83 8.04 -3.29
N THR A 129 -7.93 9.30 -2.89
CA THR A 129 -7.24 10.41 -3.55
C THR A 129 -6.26 11.05 -2.57
N ALA A 130 -4.99 11.12 -2.96
CA ALA A 130 -3.95 11.83 -2.23
C ALA A 130 -3.56 13.11 -2.98
N LEU A 131 -3.41 14.21 -2.25
CA LEU A 131 -2.77 15.41 -2.77
C LEU A 131 -1.29 15.35 -2.41
N VAL A 132 -0.44 15.38 -3.43
CA VAL A 132 1.01 15.22 -3.29
C VAL A 132 1.68 16.51 -3.71
N SER A 133 2.53 17.07 -2.83
CA SER A 133 3.39 18.20 -3.14
C SER A 133 4.77 17.70 -3.54
N LEU A 134 5.29 18.23 -4.64
CA LEU A 134 6.63 17.98 -5.14
C LEU A 134 7.44 19.26 -5.04
N GLY A 135 8.69 19.16 -4.60
CA GLY A 135 9.60 20.31 -4.54
C GLY A 135 11.05 19.86 -4.65
N SER A 136 11.83 20.55 -5.46
CA SER A 136 13.27 20.32 -5.59
C SER A 136 13.99 21.64 -5.89
N ASN A 137 15.22 21.78 -5.35
CA ASN A 137 16.14 22.88 -5.69
C ASN A 137 17.50 22.36 -6.16
N ALA A 138 17.63 21.05 -6.34
CA ALA A 138 18.81 20.38 -6.90
C ALA A 138 18.38 19.58 -8.12
N GLY A 139 18.86 19.95 -9.32
CA GLY A 139 18.47 19.30 -10.58
C GLY A 139 16.94 19.29 -10.80
N ALA A 140 16.25 20.33 -10.37
CA ALA A 140 14.78 20.37 -10.24
C ALA A 140 14.05 20.14 -11.58
N GLU A 141 14.62 20.63 -12.69
CA GLU A 141 14.06 20.46 -14.04
C GLU A 141 14.01 18.98 -14.48
N GLU A 142 14.95 18.15 -14.00
CA GLU A 142 15.02 16.72 -14.28
C GLU A 142 14.30 15.91 -13.20
N ASN A 143 14.44 16.31 -11.93
CA ASN A 143 13.92 15.54 -10.81
C ASN A 143 12.39 15.61 -10.68
N LEU A 144 11.74 16.75 -10.97
CA LEU A 144 10.30 16.86 -10.89
C LEU A 144 9.56 15.95 -11.89
N PRO A 145 9.93 15.89 -13.18
CA PRO A 145 9.32 14.95 -14.11
C PRO A 145 9.55 13.49 -13.71
N ARG A 146 10.76 13.13 -13.30
CA ARG A 146 11.09 11.77 -12.83
C ARG A 146 10.29 11.37 -11.58
N ALA A 147 10.12 12.29 -10.64
CA ALA A 147 9.27 12.06 -9.46
C ALA A 147 7.80 11.85 -9.86
N ALA A 148 7.28 12.68 -10.76
CA ALA A 148 5.92 12.53 -11.25
C ALA A 148 5.69 11.20 -11.98
N GLU A 149 6.66 10.75 -12.79
CA GLU A 149 6.63 9.45 -13.48
C GLU A 149 6.68 8.28 -12.48
N ALA A 150 7.57 8.33 -11.49
CA ALA A 150 7.65 7.31 -10.44
C ALA A 150 6.35 7.23 -9.62
N ILE A 151 5.73 8.37 -9.32
CA ILE A 151 4.43 8.44 -8.64
C ILE A 151 3.30 7.86 -9.51
N ALA A 152 3.33 8.08 -10.82
CA ALA A 152 2.37 7.48 -11.74
C ALA A 152 2.45 5.95 -11.78
N GLY A 153 3.57 5.36 -11.36
CA GLY A 153 3.74 3.92 -11.19
C GLY A 153 3.00 3.32 -9.98
N ILE A 154 2.55 4.15 -9.04
CA ILE A 154 1.85 3.70 -7.80
C ILE A 154 0.37 4.14 -7.74
N GLY A 155 -0.14 4.71 -8.81
CA GLY A 155 -1.53 5.12 -8.92
C GLY A 155 -1.80 5.94 -10.17
N ARG A 156 -3.01 6.44 -10.32
CA ARG A 156 -3.42 7.28 -11.45
C ARG A 156 -3.29 8.76 -11.10
N VAL A 157 -2.40 9.48 -11.77
CA VAL A 157 -2.33 10.95 -11.67
C VAL A 157 -3.52 11.56 -12.42
N SER A 158 -4.46 12.14 -11.70
CA SER A 158 -5.70 12.69 -12.27
C SER A 158 -5.64 14.20 -12.52
N ARG A 159 -4.79 14.93 -11.79
CA ARG A 159 -4.58 16.38 -11.97
C ARG A 159 -3.15 16.74 -11.62
N VAL A 160 -2.61 17.77 -12.29
CA VAL A 160 -1.28 18.35 -12.01
C VAL A 160 -1.40 19.86 -12.06
N THR A 161 -0.72 20.56 -11.16
CA THR A 161 -0.61 22.03 -11.20
C THR A 161 0.44 22.47 -12.22
N ARG A 162 0.53 23.77 -12.45
CA ARG A 162 1.72 24.38 -13.03
C ARG A 162 2.90 24.24 -12.08
N VAL A 163 4.11 24.34 -12.61
CA VAL A 163 5.32 24.44 -11.81
C VAL A 163 5.52 25.90 -11.38
N TYR A 164 5.83 26.08 -10.12
CA TYR A 164 6.09 27.40 -9.52
C TYR A 164 7.54 27.47 -9.02
N GLN A 165 8.24 28.53 -9.38
CA GLN A 165 9.55 28.83 -8.83
C GLN A 165 9.39 29.67 -7.56
N THR A 166 10.05 29.27 -6.48
CA THR A 166 9.99 29.99 -5.20
C THR A 166 11.36 30.03 -4.53
N PRO A 167 11.70 31.15 -3.86
CA PRO A 167 12.93 31.21 -3.09
C PRO A 167 12.89 30.24 -1.89
N PRO A 168 14.04 29.87 -1.33
CA PRO A 168 14.12 29.05 -0.12
C PRO A 168 13.37 29.70 1.05
N ALA A 169 12.57 28.90 1.77
CA ALA A 169 11.81 29.40 2.92
C ALA A 169 12.73 29.86 4.06
N GLY A 170 12.28 30.90 4.82
CA GLY A 170 13.00 31.42 5.99
C GLY A 170 14.25 32.24 5.67
N GLY A 171 14.37 32.80 4.46
CA GLY A 171 15.48 33.70 4.08
C GLY A 171 16.84 32.98 3.97
N ARG A 172 16.85 31.67 3.80
CA ARG A 172 18.08 30.87 3.61
C ARG A 172 18.66 31.16 2.23
N ALA A 173 19.99 31.28 2.14
CA ALA A 173 20.68 31.37 0.87
C ALA A 173 20.67 30.01 0.16
N GLY A 174 20.42 30.01 -1.15
CA GLY A 174 20.40 28.79 -1.96
C GLY A 174 19.66 28.99 -3.28
N PRO A 175 19.71 28.01 -4.19
CA PRO A 175 18.94 28.07 -5.42
C PRO A 175 17.43 27.99 -5.12
N ASP A 176 16.65 28.58 -6.01
CA ASP A 176 15.20 28.55 -5.96
C ASP A 176 14.67 27.11 -6.09
N TYR A 177 13.54 26.85 -5.46
CA TYR A 177 12.81 25.61 -5.60
C TYR A 177 11.86 25.67 -6.81
N LEU A 178 11.77 24.57 -7.55
CA LEU A 178 10.64 24.30 -8.42
C LEU A 178 9.64 23.45 -7.65
N ASN A 179 8.39 23.90 -7.58
CA ASN A 179 7.33 23.26 -6.84
C ASN A 179 6.14 22.96 -7.74
N ALA A 180 5.55 21.79 -7.55
CA ALA A 180 4.31 21.38 -8.19
C ALA A 180 3.45 20.57 -7.20
N ALA A 181 2.18 20.40 -7.51
CA ALA A 181 1.31 19.48 -6.80
C ALA A 181 0.54 18.61 -7.79
N LEU A 182 0.19 17.42 -7.37
CA LEU A 182 -0.63 16.50 -8.16
C LEU A 182 -1.68 15.82 -7.29
N ALA A 183 -2.76 15.37 -7.93
CA ALA A 183 -3.77 14.51 -7.33
C ALA A 183 -3.52 13.08 -7.83
N LEU A 184 -3.25 12.20 -6.89
CA LEU A 184 -3.00 10.77 -7.11
C LEU A 184 -4.19 9.96 -6.63
N GLU A 185 -4.82 9.23 -7.53
CA GLU A 185 -5.80 8.20 -7.19
C GLU A 185 -5.07 6.87 -7.02
N THR A 186 -5.27 6.19 -5.88
CA THR A 186 -4.46 5.04 -5.52
C THR A 186 -5.22 4.10 -4.58
N PRO A 187 -4.95 2.78 -4.61
CA PRO A 187 -5.45 1.86 -3.61
C PRO A 187 -4.69 1.94 -2.28
N LEU A 188 -3.50 2.57 -2.26
CA LEU A 188 -2.62 2.58 -1.10
C LEU A 188 -3.16 3.40 0.06
N PRO A 189 -3.07 2.90 1.30
CA PRO A 189 -3.30 3.71 2.50
C PRO A 189 -2.17 4.71 2.72
N ALA A 190 -2.46 5.80 3.44
CA ALA A 190 -1.53 6.92 3.64
C ALA A 190 -0.14 6.48 4.15
N GLY A 191 -0.08 5.56 5.12
CA GLY A 191 1.20 5.05 5.65
C GLY A 191 2.04 4.32 4.60
N ALA A 192 1.41 3.54 3.72
CA ALA A 192 2.09 2.87 2.61
C ALA A 192 2.55 3.89 1.55
N LEU A 193 1.72 4.89 1.23
CA LEU A 193 2.09 5.98 0.34
C LEU A 193 3.34 6.72 0.81
N VAL A 194 3.40 7.09 2.09
CA VAL A 194 4.58 7.77 2.66
C VAL A 194 5.84 6.92 2.49
N ARG A 195 5.75 5.61 2.71
CA ARG A 195 6.91 4.71 2.50
C ARG A 195 7.34 4.67 1.03
N ARG A 196 6.40 4.62 0.09
CA ARG A 196 6.69 4.67 -1.35
C ARG A 196 7.32 6.00 -1.76
N PHE A 197 6.82 7.12 -1.27
CA PHE A 197 7.42 8.43 -1.55
C PHE A 197 8.85 8.53 -1.01
N LYS A 198 9.11 8.02 0.21
CA LYS A 198 10.46 7.97 0.77
C LYS A 198 11.41 7.05 0.00
N GLN A 199 10.90 6.02 -0.65
CA GLN A 199 11.67 5.19 -1.56
C GLN A 199 12.02 5.97 -2.83
N ILE A 200 11.03 6.63 -3.47
CA ILE A 200 11.21 7.47 -4.65
C ILE A 200 12.23 8.60 -4.36
N GLU A 201 12.11 9.29 -3.24
CA GLU A 201 13.06 10.32 -2.82
C GLU A 201 14.50 9.78 -2.77
N ARG A 202 14.73 8.58 -2.22
CA ARG A 202 16.07 7.97 -2.16
C ARG A 202 16.62 7.55 -3.52
N GLU A 203 15.76 7.17 -4.46
CA GLU A 203 16.14 6.76 -5.82
C GLU A 203 16.46 7.96 -6.72
N LEU A 204 15.92 9.12 -6.40
CA LEU A 204 16.15 10.36 -7.14
C LEU A 204 17.36 11.17 -6.63
N GLY A 205 17.79 10.98 -5.38
CA GLY A 205 18.93 11.62 -4.74
C GLY A 205 18.53 12.73 -3.80
#